data_aa8df90c2750d580e7d072bf976dd42b
#
_entry.id   aa8df90c2750d580e7d072bf976dd42b
#
_cell.length_a   1.000
_cell.length_b   1.000
_cell.length_c   1.000
_cell.angle_alpha   90.00
_cell.angle_beta   90.00
_cell.angle_gamma   90.00
#
_symmetry.space_group_name_H-M   'P 1'
#
loop_
_entity.id
_entity.type
_entity.pdbx_description
1 polymer ?
#
loop_
_entity_poly.entity_id
_entity_poly.type
_entity_poly.pdbx_seq_one_letter_code
_entity_poly.pdbx_strand_id
1 'polypeptide(L)' 'MAKQDFLEFKGKVTELLPNAMFRVKLENDHEVLAHTAGKLRKNRIRVLAGDNVMVEMTPYDLTKGRITFRF' A
#
# COMPACT_ATOMS: atom_id res chain seq x y z
N MET A 1 -21.67 -15.96 -0.55
CA MET A 1 -20.42 -15.80 -0.99
C MET A 1 -19.61 -14.81 -0.17
N ALA A 2 -18.52 -15.22 0.21
CA ALA A 2 -17.74 -14.39 1.09
C ALA A 2 -16.87 -13.48 0.27
N LYS A 3 -17.28 -12.28 0.13
CA LYS A 3 -16.48 -11.32 -0.52
C LYS A 3 -15.69 -10.63 0.56
N GLN A 4 -14.38 -10.63 0.41
CA GLN A 4 -13.57 -9.93 1.37
C GLN A 4 -13.76 -8.45 1.19
N ASP A 5 -14.00 -7.80 2.30
CA ASP A 5 -14.11 -6.36 2.29
C ASP A 5 -12.75 -5.76 2.53
N PHE A 6 -12.20 -5.13 1.51
CA PHE A 6 -10.93 -4.44 1.65
C PHE A 6 -11.19 -2.99 1.99
N LEU A 7 -10.36 -2.46 2.86
CA LEU A 7 -10.38 -1.05 3.20
C LEU A 7 -9.28 -0.36 2.40
N GLU A 8 -9.63 0.72 1.75
CA GLU A 8 -8.67 1.48 0.98
C GLU A 8 -8.38 2.80 1.67
N PHE A 9 -7.11 3.10 1.82
CA PHE A 9 -6.68 4.34 2.45
C PHE A 9 -5.63 5.00 1.58
N LYS A 10 -5.69 6.32 1.54
CA LYS A 10 -4.65 7.09 0.89
C LYS A 10 -3.50 7.27 1.87
N GLY A 11 -2.29 7.11 1.37
CA GLY A 11 -1.11 7.27 2.22
C GLY A 11 0.06 7.78 1.44
N LYS A 12 1.14 8.03 2.16
CA LYS A 12 2.37 8.52 1.57
C LYS A 12 3.49 7.58 1.91
N VAL A 13 4.26 7.20 0.91
CA VAL A 13 5.41 6.32 1.12
C VAL A 13 6.48 7.10 1.86
N THR A 14 6.88 6.60 3.02
CA THR A 14 7.89 7.26 3.84
C THR A 14 9.25 6.61 3.70
N GLU A 15 9.31 5.33 3.34
CA GLU A 15 10.57 4.63 3.26
C GLU A 15 10.45 3.46 2.30
N LEU A 16 11.54 3.21 1.57
CA LEU A 16 11.65 2.05 0.71
C LEU A 16 12.39 0.96 1.47
N LEU A 17 11.80 -0.21 1.54
CA LEU A 17 12.36 -1.33 2.26
C LEU A 17 12.79 -2.41 1.28
N PRO A 18 13.66 -3.34 1.71
CA PRO A 18 14.04 -4.43 0.82
C PRO A 18 12.86 -5.33 0.48
N ASN A 19 13.03 -6.16 -0.55
CA ASN A 19 12.02 -7.12 -1.00
C ASN A 19 10.75 -6.47 -1.52
N ALA A 20 10.91 -5.31 -2.17
CA ALA A 20 9.78 -4.59 -2.77
C ALA A 20 8.71 -4.22 -1.75
N MET A 21 9.14 -3.97 -0.51
CA MET A 21 8.25 -3.52 0.53
C MET A 21 8.40 -2.02 0.71
N PHE A 22 7.35 -1.42 1.24
CA PHE A 22 7.32 0.03 1.45
C PHE A 22 6.69 0.32 2.80
N ARG A 23 7.21 1.34 3.46
CA ARG A 23 6.55 1.86 4.65
C ARG A 23 5.68 3.02 4.22
N VAL A 24 4.40 2.92 4.52
CA VAL A 24 3.41 3.92 4.09
C VAL A 24 2.73 4.47 5.32
N LYS A 25 2.68 5.80 5.40
CA LYS A 25 1.95 6.47 6.46
C LYS A 25 0.60 6.92 5.92
N LEU A 26 -0.45 6.42 6.53
CA LEU A 26 -1.80 6.72 6.10
C LEU A 26 -2.24 8.09 6.63
N GLU A 27 -3.36 8.56 6.13
CA GLU A 27 -3.88 9.88 6.52
C GLU A 27 -4.19 9.97 8.00
N ASN A 28 -4.48 8.84 8.63
CA ASN A 28 -4.78 8.82 10.07
C ASN A 28 -3.54 8.57 10.91
N ASP A 29 -2.35 8.84 10.36
CA ASP A 29 -1.07 8.64 11.03
C ASP A 29 -0.74 7.19 11.32
N HIS A 30 -1.49 6.26 10.79
CA HIS A 30 -1.22 4.84 10.94
C HIS A 30 -0.18 4.42 9.92
N GLU A 31 0.87 3.72 10.37
CA GLU A 31 1.89 3.21 9.46
C GLU A 31 1.65 1.76 9.14
N VAL A 32 1.79 1.41 7.88
CA VAL A 32 1.63 0.04 7.44
C VAL A 32 2.83 -0.35 6.57
N LEU A 33 3.10 -1.64 6.54
CA LEU A 33 4.06 -2.20 5.59
C LEU A 33 3.28 -2.65 4.38
N ALA A 34 3.66 -2.15 3.23
CA ALA A 34 2.92 -2.43 2.01
C ALA A 34 3.84 -2.98 0.93
N HIS A 35 3.26 -3.75 0.04
CA HIS A 35 3.96 -4.21 -1.15
C HIS A 35 3.13 -3.80 -2.36
N THR A 36 3.77 -3.77 -3.52
CA THR A 36 3.05 -3.38 -4.72
C THR A 36 2.17 -4.52 -5.21
N ALA A 37 0.98 -4.17 -5.66
CA ALA A 37 0.10 -5.14 -6.28
C ALA A 37 0.70 -5.64 -7.59
N GLY A 38 0.31 -6.83 -7.99
CA GLY A 38 0.79 -7.40 -9.24
C GLY A 38 0.52 -6.50 -10.44
N LYS A 39 -0.60 -5.79 -10.41
CA LYS A 39 -0.95 -4.87 -11.48
C LYS A 39 0.10 -3.78 -11.64
N LEU A 40 0.61 -3.24 -10.53
CA LEU A 40 1.63 -2.21 -10.59
C LEU A 40 2.95 -2.76 -11.09
N ARG A 41 3.30 -3.97 -10.67
CA ARG A 41 4.52 -4.60 -11.14
C ARG A 41 4.46 -4.87 -12.63
N LYS A 42 3.32 -5.34 -13.08
CA LYS A 42 3.13 -5.67 -14.49
C LYS A 42 3.29 -4.43 -15.35
N ASN A 43 2.81 -3.30 -14.88
CA ASN A 43 2.88 -2.06 -15.62
C ASN A 43 4.15 -1.29 -15.32
N ARG A 44 5.05 -1.88 -14.54
CA ARG A 44 6.34 -1.28 -14.20
C ARG A 44 6.21 0.10 -13.59
N ILE A 45 5.18 0.28 -12.80
CA ILE A 45 4.98 1.54 -12.10
C ILE A 45 5.92 1.55 -10.91
N ARG A 46 6.80 2.55 -10.87
CA ARG A 46 7.77 2.67 -9.79
C ARG A 46 7.19 3.53 -8.67
N VAL A 47 7.34 3.03 -7.45
CA VAL A 47 6.91 3.75 -6.25
C VAL A 47 8.15 4.21 -5.51
N LEU A 48 8.20 5.49 -5.18
CA LEU A 48 9.34 6.08 -4.51
C LEU A 48 8.90 6.72 -3.21
N ALA A 49 9.86 6.96 -2.33
CA ALA A 49 9.58 7.67 -1.09
C ALA A 49 9.04 9.05 -1.41
N GLY A 50 7.96 9.42 -0.73
CA GLY A 50 7.30 10.69 -0.98
C GLY A 50 6.11 10.59 -1.91
N ASP A 51 5.93 9.44 -2.56
CA ASP A 51 4.79 9.26 -3.47
C ASP A 51 3.51 9.05 -2.68
N ASN A 52 2.43 9.58 -3.21
CA ASN A 52 1.11 9.33 -2.66
C ASN A 52 0.53 8.08 -3.33
N VAL A 53 0.02 7.18 -2.52
CA VAL A 53 -0.46 5.91 -3.01
C VAL A 53 -1.76 5.53 -2.33
N MET A 54 -2.49 4.64 -2.97
CA MET A 54 -3.67 4.02 -2.37
C MET A 54 -3.25 2.66 -1.85
N VAL A 55 -3.56 2.40 -0.58
CA VAL A 55 -3.22 1.14 0.07
C VAL A 55 -4.49 0.39 0.40
N GLU A 56 -4.50 -0.87 0.04
CA GLU A 56 -5.63 -1.77 0.31
C GLU A 56 -5.25 -2.68 1.46
N MET A 57 -6.12 -2.75 2.46
CA MET A 57 -5.88 -3.59 3.63
C MET A 57 -7.15 -4.35 3.97
N THR A 58 -6.98 -5.48 4.66
CA THR A 58 -8.12 -6.20 5.19
C THR A 58 -8.37 -5.74 6.62
N PRO A 59 -9.62 -5.79 7.10
CA PRO A 59 -9.88 -5.45 8.49
C PRO A 59 -9.23 -6.41 9.49
N TYR A 60 -8.79 -7.56 9.01
CA TYR A 60 -8.18 -8.55 9.86
C TYR A 60 -6.70 -8.27 10.13
N ASP A 61 -6.06 -7.47 9.31
CA ASP A 61 -4.65 -7.16 9.50
C ASP A 61 -4.40 -5.74 9.00
N LEU A 62 -4.40 -4.81 9.92
CA LEU A 62 -4.19 -3.40 9.58
C LEU A 62 -2.73 -2.99 9.65
N THR A 63 -1.83 -3.96 9.82
CA THR A 63 -0.40 -3.66 9.85
C THR A 63 0.26 -3.85 8.48
N LYS A 64 -0.41 -4.55 7.58
CA LYS A 64 0.12 -4.84 6.26
C LYS A 64 -0.90 -4.45 5.22
N GLY A 65 -0.41 -4.01 4.07
CA GLY A 65 -1.28 -3.62 3.00
C GLY A 65 -0.68 -3.87 1.64
N ARG A 66 -1.42 -3.48 0.64
CA ARG A 66 -0.99 -3.64 -0.74
C ARG A 66 -1.25 -2.33 -1.47
N ILE A 67 -0.23 -1.83 -2.15
CA ILE A 67 -0.36 -0.61 -2.93
C ILE A 67 -1.05 -0.97 -4.24
N THR A 68 -2.22 -0.38 -4.46
CA THR A 68 -3.02 -0.69 -5.64
C THR A 68 -2.99 0.44 -6.66
N PHE A 69 -2.59 1.63 -6.24
CA PHE A 69 -2.62 2.76 -7.14
C PHE A 69 -1.62 3.81 -6.66
N ARG A 70 -0.98 4.48 -7.60
CA ARG A 70 -0.07 5.58 -7.32
C ARG A 70 -0.63 6.84 -7.95
N PHE A 71 -0.78 7.87 -7.15
CA PHE A 71 -1.31 9.14 -7.63
C PHE A 71 -0.29 9.97 -8.36
#